data_16bd758c453afa5f46ffba12bf3e5c97
#
_entry.id   16bd758c453afa5f46ffba12bf3e5c97
#
_cell.length_a   1.000
_cell.length_b   1.000
_cell.length_c   1.000
_cell.angle_alpha   90.00
_cell.angle_beta   90.00
_cell.angle_gamma   90.00
#
_symmetry.space_group_name_H-M   'P 1'
#
loop_
_entity.id
_entity.type
_entity.pdbx_description
1 polymer ?
#
loop_
_entity_poly.entity_id
_entity_poly.type
_entity_poly.pdbx_seq_one_letter_code
_entity_poly.pdbx_strand_id
1 'polypeptide(L)'
;IAKLGLLKPGSRVMDLGTGGGFPGVPLAIVYPQIDFILADSLNKRLKVIDEICGEIGINNVSTVHGRAEDLGQNKEYKFDCCVSRAVANLSTLCEYCLPMVKPGGYFIAYKTGSAEEEIKNAEKAIKILGGGKAEIISSNHENIDHCFVKIKKVQNTARQYPRKAGTPSKQPL
;
A
#
# COMPACT_ATOMS: atom_id res chain seq x y z
N ILE A 1 -10.20 -6.51 -2.47
CA ILE A 1 -9.06 -7.26 -1.90
C ILE A 1 -9.56 -8.56 -1.29
N ALA A 2 -10.64 -8.56 -0.49
CA ALA A 2 -11.19 -9.75 0.14
C ALA A 2 -11.37 -10.93 -0.84
N LYS A 3 -11.95 -10.68 -2.00
CA LYS A 3 -12.20 -11.69 -3.04
C LYS A 3 -10.93 -12.21 -3.74
N LEU A 4 -9.77 -11.59 -3.52
CA LEU A 4 -8.52 -11.98 -4.19
C LEU A 4 -7.78 -13.14 -3.50
N GLY A 5 -8.17 -13.51 -2.29
CA GLY A 5 -7.53 -14.61 -1.54
C GLY A 5 -6.04 -14.38 -1.25
N LEU A 6 -5.57 -13.13 -1.29
CA LEU A 6 -4.14 -12.78 -1.14
C LEU A 6 -3.70 -12.70 0.32
N LEU A 7 -4.64 -12.45 1.23
CA LEU A 7 -4.39 -12.27 2.65
C LEU A 7 -4.66 -13.57 3.39
N LYS A 8 -3.68 -14.06 4.12
CA LYS A 8 -3.77 -15.29 4.93
C LYS A 8 -3.77 -14.92 6.42
N PRO A 9 -4.35 -15.73 7.29
CA PRO A 9 -4.21 -15.56 8.73
C PRO A 9 -2.74 -15.38 9.13
N GLY A 10 -2.47 -14.41 10.01
CA GLY A 10 -1.11 -14.05 10.42
C GLY A 10 -0.32 -13.18 9.42
N SER A 11 -0.91 -12.78 8.30
CA SER A 11 -0.30 -11.81 7.40
C SER A 11 -0.20 -10.43 8.07
N ARG A 12 0.82 -9.67 7.67
CA ARG A 12 0.98 -8.26 8.05
C ARG A 12 0.73 -7.38 6.83
N VAL A 13 -0.16 -6.40 6.95
CA VAL A 13 -0.56 -5.50 5.87
C VAL A 13 -0.23 -4.06 6.24
N MET A 14 0.44 -3.34 5.33
CA MET A 14 0.65 -1.90 5.43
C MET A 14 -0.42 -1.18 4.62
N ASP A 15 -1.14 -0.23 5.23
CA ASP A 15 -1.94 0.79 4.52
C ASP A 15 -1.17 2.10 4.50
N LEU A 16 -0.58 2.42 3.37
CA LEU A 16 0.29 3.59 3.21
C LEU A 16 -0.49 4.81 2.72
N GLY A 17 -0.43 5.89 3.50
CA GLY A 17 -1.22 7.09 3.25
C GLY A 17 -2.69 6.85 3.60
N THR A 18 -2.93 6.23 4.74
CA THR A 18 -4.25 5.74 5.16
C THR A 18 -5.31 6.84 5.28
N GLY A 19 -4.91 8.09 5.48
CA GLY A 19 -5.82 9.23 5.60
C GLY A 19 -6.79 9.07 6.77
N GLY A 20 -8.05 8.86 6.48
CA GLY A 20 -9.11 8.59 7.47
C GLY A 20 -9.25 7.10 7.84
N GLY A 21 -8.23 6.28 7.63
CA GLY A 21 -8.26 4.85 7.94
C GLY A 21 -8.73 3.95 6.78
N PHE A 22 -8.71 4.47 5.54
CA PHE A 22 -9.22 3.73 4.37
C PHE A 22 -8.11 3.41 3.36
N PRO A 23 -7.95 2.14 2.96
CA PRO A 23 -8.86 1.01 3.20
C PRO A 23 -8.56 0.19 4.48
N GLY A 24 -7.56 0.56 5.28
CA GLY A 24 -7.02 -0.25 6.37
C GLY A 24 -8.04 -0.66 7.43
N VAL A 25 -8.80 0.28 8.01
CA VAL A 25 -9.77 -0.02 9.07
C VAL A 25 -10.89 -0.95 8.58
N PRO A 26 -11.57 -0.70 7.45
CA PRO A 26 -12.54 -1.65 6.91
C PRO A 26 -11.96 -3.06 6.65
N LEU A 27 -10.71 -3.14 6.19
CA LEU A 27 -10.05 -4.42 6.00
C LEU A 27 -9.77 -5.12 7.33
N ALA A 28 -9.35 -4.40 8.35
CA ALA A 28 -9.11 -4.95 9.68
C ALA A 28 -10.37 -5.52 10.32
N ILE A 29 -11.53 -4.88 10.12
CA ILE A 29 -12.84 -5.39 10.57
C ILE A 29 -13.16 -6.73 9.89
N VAL A 30 -12.93 -6.82 8.57
CA VAL A 30 -13.23 -8.04 7.79
C VAL A 30 -12.25 -9.16 8.05
N TYR A 31 -11.01 -8.83 8.44
CA TYR A 31 -9.91 -9.79 8.65
C TYR A 31 -9.30 -9.66 10.04
N PRO A 32 -10.02 -10.05 11.11
CA PRO A 32 -9.53 -9.91 12.48
C PRO A 32 -8.27 -10.71 12.81
N GLN A 33 -7.92 -11.68 11.96
CA GLN A 33 -6.73 -12.53 12.09
C GLN A 33 -5.50 -12.00 11.35
N ILE A 34 -5.55 -10.78 10.82
CA ILE A 34 -4.47 -10.13 10.06
C ILE A 34 -4.08 -8.84 10.78
N ASP A 35 -2.79 -8.56 10.90
CA ASP A 35 -2.28 -7.33 11.49
C ASP A 35 -2.21 -6.23 10.44
N PHE A 36 -2.87 -5.10 10.71
CA PHE A 36 -2.85 -3.92 9.86
C PHE A 36 -2.02 -2.81 10.51
N ILE A 37 -1.06 -2.31 9.76
CA ILE A 37 -0.26 -1.14 10.12
C ILE A 37 -0.69 0.02 9.20
N LEU A 38 -1.27 1.06 9.79
CA LEU A 38 -1.78 2.22 9.07
C LEU A 38 -0.81 3.38 9.20
N ALA A 39 -0.24 3.82 8.08
CA ALA A 39 0.77 4.86 8.06
C ALA A 39 0.27 6.14 7.39
N ASP A 40 0.55 7.28 7.99
CA ASP A 40 0.30 8.60 7.40
C ASP A 40 1.37 9.61 7.84
N SER A 41 1.62 10.62 7.01
CA SER A 41 2.53 11.72 7.34
C SER A 41 1.92 12.77 8.27
N LEU A 42 0.62 12.70 8.53
CA LEU A 42 -0.11 13.60 9.41
C LEU A 42 -0.55 12.88 10.70
N ASN A 43 0.21 13.04 11.77
CA ASN A 43 -0.05 12.40 13.06
C ASN A 43 -1.45 12.65 13.63
N LYS A 44 -2.04 13.81 13.33
CA LYS A 44 -3.40 14.14 13.77
C LYS A 44 -4.45 13.16 13.25
N ARG A 45 -4.27 12.65 12.02
CA ARG A 45 -5.17 11.64 11.44
C ARG A 45 -5.07 10.30 12.15
N LEU A 46 -3.83 9.90 12.47
CA LEU A 46 -3.57 8.63 13.14
C LEU A 46 -4.19 8.58 14.54
N LYS A 47 -4.10 9.69 15.30
CA LYS A 47 -4.75 9.78 16.62
C LYS A 47 -6.27 9.53 16.54
N VAL A 48 -6.94 10.07 15.54
CA VAL A 48 -8.37 9.84 15.33
C VAL A 48 -8.65 8.37 15.01
N ILE A 49 -7.79 7.74 14.21
CA ILE A 49 -7.92 6.30 13.89
C ILE A 49 -7.74 5.46 15.16
N ASP A 50 -6.73 5.76 15.98
CA ASP A 50 -6.48 5.06 17.24
C ASP A 50 -7.67 5.18 18.20
N GLU A 51 -8.24 6.39 18.35
CA GLU A 51 -9.45 6.64 19.15
C GLU A 51 -10.62 5.80 18.65
N ILE A 52 -10.94 5.87 17.35
CA ILE A 52 -12.05 5.11 16.75
C ILE A 52 -11.84 3.61 16.91
N CYS A 53 -10.64 3.09 16.60
CA CYS A 53 -10.35 1.67 16.74
C CYS A 53 -10.52 1.20 18.19
N GLY A 54 -10.09 2.02 19.17
CA GLY A 54 -10.29 1.75 20.59
C GLY A 54 -11.77 1.71 20.98
N GLU A 55 -12.58 2.69 20.55
CA GLU A 55 -14.00 2.77 20.85
C GLU A 55 -14.81 1.59 20.30
N ILE A 56 -14.49 1.13 19.08
CA ILE A 56 -15.21 0.03 18.43
C ILE A 56 -14.54 -1.35 18.64
N GLY A 57 -13.49 -1.42 19.45
CA GLY A 57 -12.85 -2.68 19.86
C GLY A 57 -12.02 -3.37 18.79
N ILE A 58 -11.43 -2.64 17.84
CA ILE A 58 -10.53 -3.19 16.84
C ILE A 58 -9.12 -3.29 17.42
N ASN A 59 -8.61 -4.52 17.57
CA ASN A 59 -7.33 -4.79 18.23
C ASN A 59 -6.19 -5.20 17.29
N ASN A 60 -6.47 -5.37 15.99
CA ASN A 60 -5.53 -5.79 14.97
C ASN A 60 -5.07 -4.62 14.06
N VAL A 61 -5.21 -3.40 14.56
CA VAL A 61 -4.73 -2.16 13.92
C VAL A 61 -3.68 -1.52 14.81
N SER A 62 -2.60 -1.06 14.20
CA SER A 62 -1.63 -0.14 14.80
C SER A 62 -1.31 0.99 13.84
N THR A 63 -1.00 2.19 14.36
CA THR A 63 -0.69 3.35 13.54
C THR A 63 0.79 3.70 13.57
N VAL A 64 1.31 4.24 12.45
CA VAL A 64 2.71 4.67 12.34
C VAL A 64 2.78 6.03 11.66
N HIS A 65 3.31 7.01 12.38
CA HIS A 65 3.57 8.33 11.83
C HIS A 65 4.91 8.37 11.11
N GLY A 66 4.89 8.78 9.84
CA GLY A 66 6.12 8.94 9.06
C GLY A 66 5.84 9.18 7.58
N ARG A 67 6.87 9.62 6.88
CA ARG A 67 6.84 9.69 5.42
C ARG A 67 7.09 8.32 4.82
N ALA A 68 6.49 8.05 3.68
CA ALA A 68 6.63 6.78 2.95
C ALA A 68 8.10 6.41 2.70
N GLU A 69 8.91 7.39 2.32
CA GLU A 69 10.33 7.21 2.03
C GLU A 69 11.12 6.79 3.27
N ASP A 70 10.83 7.41 4.42
CA ASP A 70 11.52 7.11 5.68
C ASP A 70 11.13 5.72 6.19
N LEU A 71 9.84 5.39 6.11
CA LEU A 71 9.32 4.06 6.48
C LEU A 71 9.90 2.96 5.57
N GLY A 72 9.99 3.23 4.27
CA GLY A 72 10.55 2.29 3.29
C GLY A 72 12.05 2.03 3.45
N GLN A 73 12.80 2.94 4.07
CA GLN A 73 14.21 2.74 4.44
C GLN A 73 14.40 1.81 5.65
N ASN A 74 13.37 1.67 6.49
CA ASN A 74 13.44 0.78 7.63
C ASN A 74 13.32 -0.68 7.19
N LYS A 75 14.40 -1.44 7.37
CA LYS A 75 14.49 -2.85 6.95
C LYS A 75 13.59 -3.80 7.73
N GLU A 76 13.16 -3.40 8.92
CA GLU A 76 12.24 -4.17 9.75
C GLU A 76 10.79 -4.07 9.26
N TYR A 77 10.47 -3.02 8.50
CA TYR A 77 9.16 -2.87 7.88
C TYR A 77 9.04 -3.73 6.63
N LYS A 78 8.69 -4.99 6.86
CA LYS A 78 8.44 -5.98 5.81
C LYS A 78 7.04 -6.56 5.96
N PHE A 79 6.22 -6.38 4.93
CA PHE A 79 4.80 -6.74 4.91
C PHE A 79 4.51 -7.78 3.83
N ASP A 80 3.50 -8.59 4.06
CA ASP A 80 3.01 -9.56 3.09
C ASP A 80 2.17 -8.86 2.00
N CYS A 81 1.54 -7.73 2.38
CA CYS A 81 0.84 -6.87 1.44
C CYS A 81 1.01 -5.40 1.82
N CYS A 82 1.13 -4.53 0.83
CA CYS A 82 1.00 -3.09 0.99
C CYS A 82 -0.20 -2.63 0.15
N VAL A 83 -1.06 -1.82 0.75
CA VAL A 83 -2.18 -1.18 0.05
C VAL A 83 -2.01 0.33 0.08
N SER A 84 -2.50 1.03 -0.95
CA SER A 84 -2.52 2.49 -0.94
C SER A 84 -3.65 3.01 -1.83
N ARG A 85 -4.28 4.11 -1.40
CA ARG A 85 -5.37 4.77 -2.10
C ARG A 85 -5.13 6.27 -2.20
N ALA A 86 -5.27 6.82 -3.42
CA ALA A 86 -5.30 8.28 -3.69
C ALA A 86 -4.10 9.08 -3.15
N VAL A 87 -2.88 8.51 -3.15
CA VAL A 87 -1.67 9.17 -2.63
C VAL A 87 -0.87 9.85 -3.74
N ALA A 88 -0.61 9.15 -4.86
CA ALA A 88 0.23 9.62 -5.96
C ALA A 88 -0.02 8.83 -7.25
N ASN A 89 0.68 9.18 -8.34
CA ASN A 89 0.73 8.35 -9.54
C ASN A 89 1.41 6.99 -9.24
N LEU A 90 1.16 5.99 -10.10
CA LEU A 90 1.58 4.61 -9.85
C LEU A 90 3.11 4.46 -9.75
N SER A 91 3.90 5.20 -10.55
CA SER A 91 5.37 5.14 -10.51
C SER A 91 5.90 5.56 -9.13
N THR A 92 5.41 6.69 -8.61
CA THR A 92 5.74 7.18 -7.27
C THR A 92 5.27 6.21 -6.17
N LEU A 93 4.03 5.69 -6.29
CA LEU A 93 3.50 4.71 -5.34
C LEU A 93 4.31 3.42 -5.30
N CYS A 94 4.80 2.96 -6.45
CA CYS A 94 5.69 1.80 -6.50
C CYS A 94 6.95 2.03 -5.67
N GLU A 95 7.55 3.22 -5.74
CA GLU A 95 8.75 3.53 -4.96
C GLU A 95 8.45 3.66 -3.45
N TYR A 96 7.27 4.10 -3.09
CA TYR A 96 6.85 4.17 -1.69
C TYR A 96 6.53 2.80 -1.10
N CYS A 97 5.85 1.93 -1.84
CA CYS A 97 5.26 0.70 -1.32
C CYS A 97 6.13 -0.55 -1.52
N LEU A 98 6.68 -0.76 -2.74
CA LEU A 98 7.41 -2.00 -3.07
C LEU A 98 8.63 -2.26 -2.18
N PRO A 99 9.40 -1.26 -1.70
CA PRO A 99 10.50 -1.51 -0.76
C PRO A 99 10.08 -2.18 0.54
N MET A 100 8.84 -1.95 1.00
CA MET A 100 8.28 -2.53 2.22
C MET A 100 7.62 -3.89 2.02
N VAL A 101 7.43 -4.33 0.77
CA VAL A 101 6.81 -5.64 0.49
C VAL A 101 7.87 -6.73 0.44
N LYS A 102 7.63 -7.85 1.12
CA LYS A 102 8.46 -9.06 1.06
C LYS A 102 8.42 -9.69 -0.33
N PRO A 103 9.50 -10.29 -0.85
CA PRO A 103 9.41 -11.17 -2.01
C PRO A 103 8.33 -12.24 -1.81
N GLY A 104 7.48 -12.43 -2.81
CA GLY A 104 6.28 -13.28 -2.74
C GLY A 104 5.00 -12.55 -2.30
N GLY A 105 5.12 -11.37 -1.67
CA GLY A 105 3.99 -10.51 -1.28
C GLY A 105 3.46 -9.65 -2.43
N TYR A 106 2.55 -8.72 -2.09
CA TYR A 106 1.83 -7.92 -3.09
C TYR A 106 1.78 -6.44 -2.70
N PHE A 107 1.87 -5.59 -3.72
CA PHE A 107 1.42 -4.20 -3.64
C PHE A 107 0.11 -4.07 -4.40
N ILE A 108 -0.89 -3.40 -3.79
CA ILE A 108 -2.21 -3.17 -4.37
C ILE A 108 -2.52 -1.69 -4.31
N ALA A 109 -2.55 -1.05 -5.47
CA ALA A 109 -2.96 0.35 -5.61
C ALA A 109 -4.45 0.43 -5.95
N TYR A 110 -5.20 1.22 -5.20
CA TYR A 110 -6.59 1.58 -5.52
C TYR A 110 -6.57 2.72 -6.52
N LYS A 111 -7.19 2.51 -7.67
CA LYS A 111 -7.22 3.47 -8.78
C LYS A 111 -8.64 3.71 -9.28
N THR A 112 -8.81 4.81 -9.99
CA THR A 112 -10.03 5.18 -10.72
C THR A 112 -9.69 5.39 -12.19
N GLY A 113 -10.65 5.16 -13.08
CA GLY A 113 -10.44 5.33 -14.52
C GLY A 113 -9.52 4.27 -15.14
N SER A 114 -8.96 4.61 -16.30
CA SER A 114 -8.03 3.73 -17.01
C SER A 114 -6.70 3.65 -16.27
N ALA A 115 -6.37 2.47 -15.73
CA ALA A 115 -5.10 2.20 -15.09
C ALA A 115 -4.00 1.78 -16.07
N GLU A 116 -4.33 1.50 -17.34
CA GLU A 116 -3.41 0.99 -18.35
C GLU A 116 -2.27 1.98 -18.62
N GLU A 117 -2.60 3.26 -18.78
CA GLU A 117 -1.62 4.30 -19.03
C GLU A 117 -0.68 4.50 -17.82
N GLU A 118 -1.24 4.50 -16.60
CA GLU A 118 -0.42 4.57 -15.39
C GLU A 118 0.52 3.37 -15.25
N ILE A 119 0.06 2.18 -15.59
CA ILE A 119 0.89 0.96 -15.58
C ILE A 119 2.03 1.09 -16.58
N LYS A 120 1.74 1.50 -17.81
CA LYS A 120 2.75 1.71 -18.85
C LYS A 120 3.82 2.71 -18.40
N ASN A 121 3.41 3.81 -17.80
CA ASN A 121 4.33 4.84 -17.29
C ASN A 121 5.13 4.34 -16.06
N ALA A 122 4.63 3.38 -15.31
CA ALA A 122 5.27 2.82 -14.13
C ALA A 122 6.10 1.55 -14.39
N GLU A 123 6.11 0.99 -15.60
CA GLU A 123 6.81 -0.28 -15.91
C GLU A 123 8.28 -0.28 -15.48
N LYS A 124 8.98 0.82 -15.77
CA LYS A 124 10.38 0.99 -15.38
C LYS A 124 10.55 0.99 -13.86
N ALA A 125 9.71 1.73 -13.14
CA ALA A 125 9.72 1.79 -11.69
C ALA A 125 9.43 0.42 -11.06
N ILE A 126 8.39 -0.26 -11.53
CA ILE A 126 8.00 -1.60 -11.07
C ILE A 126 9.20 -2.56 -11.19
N LYS A 127 9.84 -2.60 -12.36
CA LYS A 127 10.99 -3.49 -12.60
C LYS A 127 12.18 -3.17 -11.70
N ILE A 128 12.57 -1.89 -11.59
CA ILE A 128 13.70 -1.45 -10.76
C ILE A 128 13.46 -1.77 -9.28
N LEU A 129 12.22 -1.66 -8.82
CA LEU A 129 11.86 -1.87 -7.42
C LEU A 129 11.57 -3.33 -7.08
N GLY A 130 11.75 -4.24 -8.05
CA GLY A 130 11.59 -5.68 -7.84
C GLY A 130 10.15 -6.16 -7.90
N GLY A 131 9.27 -5.41 -8.56
CA GLY A 131 7.91 -5.84 -8.90
C GLY A 131 7.88 -6.72 -10.14
N GLY A 132 6.91 -7.64 -10.20
CA GLY A 132 6.55 -8.41 -11.38
C GLY A 132 5.55 -7.66 -12.26
N LYS A 133 4.91 -8.38 -13.19
CA LYS A 133 3.89 -7.82 -14.07
C LYS A 133 2.73 -7.23 -13.26
N ALA A 134 2.32 -6.01 -13.59
CA ALA A 134 1.12 -5.41 -13.03
C ALA A 134 -0.13 -6.02 -13.67
N GLU A 135 -1.15 -6.26 -12.85
CA GLU A 135 -2.43 -6.81 -13.26
C GLU A 135 -3.54 -5.84 -12.83
N ILE A 136 -4.47 -5.52 -13.75
CA ILE A 136 -5.66 -4.74 -13.44
C ILE A 136 -6.76 -5.71 -13.00
N ILE A 137 -7.39 -5.39 -11.88
CA ILE A 137 -8.54 -6.12 -11.35
C ILE A 137 -9.67 -5.12 -11.24
N SER A 138 -10.67 -5.26 -12.11
CA SER A 138 -11.84 -4.41 -12.10
C SER A 138 -12.73 -4.69 -10.88
N SER A 139 -13.30 -3.65 -10.28
CA SER A 139 -14.38 -3.83 -9.33
C SER A 139 -15.66 -4.07 -10.10
N ASN A 140 -16.29 -5.24 -9.91
CA ASN A 140 -17.55 -5.59 -10.59
C ASN A 140 -18.77 -4.87 -9.98
N HIS A 141 -18.63 -3.62 -9.58
CA HIS A 141 -19.75 -2.82 -9.10
C HIS A 141 -20.22 -1.90 -10.22
N GLU A 142 -21.46 -2.09 -10.65
CA GLU A 142 -22.16 -1.20 -11.59
C GLU A 142 -22.11 0.24 -11.03
N ASN A 143 -21.71 1.20 -11.85
CA ASN A 143 -21.58 2.62 -11.55
C ASN A 143 -20.34 3.07 -10.71
N ILE A 144 -19.35 2.22 -10.45
CA ILE A 144 -18.13 2.63 -9.78
C ILE A 144 -16.92 2.31 -10.67
N ASP A 145 -16.34 3.33 -11.29
CA ASP A 145 -15.12 3.21 -12.08
C ASP A 145 -13.88 3.10 -11.18
N HIS A 146 -13.84 2.01 -10.40
CA HIS A 146 -12.72 1.68 -9.54
C HIS A 146 -12.06 0.39 -9.99
N CYS A 147 -10.75 0.40 -10.01
CA CYS A 147 -9.95 -0.79 -10.25
C CYS A 147 -8.82 -0.91 -9.22
N PHE A 148 -8.24 -2.09 -9.16
CA PHE A 148 -7.03 -2.34 -8.38
C PHE A 148 -5.89 -2.66 -9.34
N VAL A 149 -4.74 -2.05 -9.13
CA VAL A 149 -3.50 -2.48 -9.77
C VAL A 149 -2.76 -3.36 -8.78
N LYS A 150 -2.66 -4.66 -9.10
CA LYS A 150 -1.95 -5.66 -8.30
C LYS A 150 -0.57 -5.90 -8.87
N ILE A 151 0.46 -5.76 -8.04
CA ILE A 151 1.86 -6.01 -8.40
C ILE A 151 2.44 -7.01 -7.42
N LYS A 152 2.84 -8.19 -7.91
CA LYS A 152 3.56 -9.17 -7.10
C LYS A 152 4.99 -8.72 -6.89
N LYS A 153 5.49 -8.76 -5.67
CA LYS A 153 6.91 -8.57 -5.37
C LYS A 153 7.68 -9.83 -5.72
N VAL A 154 8.62 -9.75 -6.67
CA VAL A 154 9.36 -10.92 -7.17
C VAL A 154 10.81 -10.98 -6.69
N GLN A 155 11.40 -9.82 -6.35
CA GLN A 155 12.77 -9.75 -5.83
C GLN A 155 12.93 -8.57 -4.87
N ASN A 156 13.99 -8.57 -4.07
CA ASN A 156 14.29 -7.47 -3.16
C ASN A 156 14.55 -6.16 -3.92
N THR A 157 14.09 -5.05 -3.35
CA THR A 157 14.46 -3.71 -3.83
C THR A 157 15.89 -3.38 -3.43
N ALA A 158 16.66 -2.77 -4.34
CA ALA A 158 18.01 -2.31 -4.05
C ALA A 158 18.03 -1.27 -2.92
N ARG A 159 19.11 -1.26 -2.12
CA ARG A 159 19.23 -0.44 -0.90
C ARG A 159 19.10 1.07 -1.09
N GLN A 160 19.33 1.57 -2.30
CA GLN A 160 19.18 2.98 -2.64
C GLN A 160 17.72 3.44 -2.73
N TYR A 161 16.74 2.52 -2.67
CA TYR A 161 15.32 2.83 -2.72
C TYR A 161 14.62 2.49 -1.39
N PRO A 162 13.58 3.27 -1.03
CA PRO A 162 13.14 4.48 -1.72
C PRO A 162 14.21 5.58 -1.64
N ARG A 163 14.22 6.47 -2.63
CA ARG A 163 15.09 7.66 -2.64
C ARG A 163 14.67 8.63 -1.54
N LYS A 164 15.55 9.62 -1.27
CA LYS A 164 15.32 10.64 -0.24
C LYS A 164 13.93 11.29 -0.37
N ALA A 165 13.33 11.61 0.78
CA ALA A 165 12.01 12.21 0.89
C ALA A 165 11.79 13.39 -0.07
N GLY A 166 10.66 13.35 -0.80
CA GLY A 166 10.28 14.30 -1.83
C GLY A 166 10.89 14.05 -3.21
N THR A 167 11.91 13.20 -3.34
CA THR A 167 12.49 12.86 -4.67
C THR A 167 11.53 12.05 -5.54
N PRO A 168 10.87 10.99 -5.02
CA PRO A 168 9.97 10.18 -5.85
C PRO A 168 8.79 10.96 -6.45
N SER A 169 8.26 11.94 -5.72
CA SER A 169 7.15 12.76 -6.20
C SER A 169 7.56 13.82 -7.22
N LYS A 170 8.79 14.38 -7.10
CA LYS A 170 9.30 15.41 -8.00
C LYS A 170 9.88 14.82 -9.28
N GLN A 171 10.45 13.64 -9.20
CA GLN A 171 11.13 12.94 -10.28
C GLN A 171 10.78 11.45 -10.23
N PRO A 172 9.57 11.03 -10.64
CA PRO A 172 9.18 9.62 -10.71
C PRO A 172 10.17 8.81 -11.54
N LEU A 173 10.36 7.50 -11.20
CA LEU A 173 11.27 6.57 -11.91
C LEU A 173 10.83 6.27 -13.33
#